data_1b83bcd051bda17a9643ba4e65ff1dd9
#
_entry.id   1b83bcd051bda17a9643ba4e65ff1dd9
#
_cell.length_a   1.000
_cell.length_b   1.000
_cell.length_c   1.000
_cell.angle_alpha   90.00
_cell.angle_beta   90.00
_cell.angle_gamma   90.00
#
_symmetry.space_group_name_H-M   'P 1'
#
loop_
_entity.id
_entity.type
_entity.pdbx_description
1 polymer ?
#
loop_
_entity_poly.entity_id
_entity_poly.type
_entity_poly.pdbx_seq_one_letter_code
_entity_poly.pdbx_strand_id
1 'polypeptide(L)'
;LRIVTHTLDVMTAGGIHDQVGGGFHRYATDAQWLVPHFEKMLYNQAQLTHLYLRAYELVGKQRWRRVAERALQYVAREMAAPEGGFYSALDAETDAVEGKYYVWTEKQIRRLLGRAAEPFFRTFQLAPMLEVEGAGVVHVAGGSGRAAAAFDAPGDDLEQARQTLLRERSQRRYPLLDDKIITAWNGMMIAACAEAYRVLGHQPFREAAERAAVFVARHLSTSEGALKRVYRLDGVRGGGGAKYDGYLEDYAHFADGLVTLYAATGARRWLELATAVADQMVIRFWDVEAGGFYYSQEGGNDLIVRVKDATDSALPSANAVAVR
;
A
#
# COMPACT_ATOMS: atom_id res chain seq x y z
N LEU A 1 -23.29 -4.69 -1.69
CA LEU A 1 -22.40 -5.74 -1.19
C LEU A 1 -21.94 -6.69 -2.31
N ARG A 2 -22.84 -7.25 -3.16
CA ARG A 2 -22.51 -8.23 -4.22
C ARG A 2 -21.44 -7.72 -5.21
N ILE A 3 -21.51 -6.45 -5.65
CA ILE A 3 -20.52 -5.85 -6.55
C ILE A 3 -19.16 -5.80 -5.86
N VAL A 4 -19.08 -5.25 -4.66
CA VAL A 4 -17.82 -5.14 -3.90
C VAL A 4 -17.19 -6.51 -3.66
N THR A 5 -17.97 -7.50 -3.20
CA THR A 5 -17.43 -8.84 -2.95
C THR A 5 -16.94 -9.52 -4.22
N HIS A 6 -17.63 -9.31 -5.36
CA HIS A 6 -17.17 -9.83 -6.65
C HIS A 6 -15.86 -9.16 -7.08
N THR A 7 -15.78 -7.84 -7.01
CA THR A 7 -14.56 -7.09 -7.36
C THR A 7 -13.36 -7.55 -6.52
N LEU A 8 -13.52 -7.65 -5.19
CA LEU A 8 -12.45 -8.14 -4.31
C LEU A 8 -12.01 -9.57 -4.67
N ASP A 9 -12.96 -10.46 -4.99
CA ASP A 9 -12.62 -11.83 -5.38
C ASP A 9 -11.87 -11.87 -6.73
N VAL A 10 -12.27 -11.05 -7.69
CA VAL A 10 -11.58 -10.96 -8.99
C VAL A 10 -10.18 -10.36 -8.83
N MET A 11 -10.03 -9.29 -8.06
CA MET A 11 -8.72 -8.70 -7.75
C MET A 11 -7.80 -9.69 -7.00
N THR A 12 -8.36 -10.46 -6.05
CA THR A 12 -7.61 -11.51 -5.35
C THR A 12 -7.02 -12.53 -6.30
N ALA A 13 -7.79 -12.94 -7.32
CA ALA A 13 -7.41 -13.98 -8.27
C ALA A 13 -6.54 -13.47 -9.42
N GLY A 14 -6.66 -12.21 -9.77
CA GLY A 14 -5.98 -11.58 -10.91
C GLY A 14 -4.49 -11.36 -10.69
N GLY A 15 -3.81 -10.94 -11.75
CA GLY A 15 -2.40 -10.57 -11.70
C GLY A 15 -2.15 -9.19 -11.09
N ILE A 16 -3.20 -8.38 -10.88
CA ILE A 16 -3.08 -7.14 -10.12
C ILE A 16 -2.63 -7.38 -8.67
N HIS A 17 -3.01 -8.51 -8.07
CA HIS A 17 -2.43 -9.01 -6.84
C HIS A 17 -1.20 -9.86 -7.19
N ASP A 18 -0.02 -9.48 -6.72
CA ASP A 18 1.20 -10.26 -6.93
C ASP A 18 1.09 -11.62 -6.22
N GLN A 19 0.82 -12.65 -7.00
CA GLN A 19 0.57 -14.01 -6.49
C GLN A 19 1.81 -14.65 -5.85
N VAL A 20 3.01 -14.18 -6.17
CA VAL A 20 4.28 -14.67 -5.65
C VAL A 20 4.70 -13.90 -4.40
N GLY A 21 4.85 -12.57 -4.49
CA GLY A 21 5.43 -11.75 -3.44
C GLY A 21 4.42 -11.03 -2.56
N GLY A 22 3.14 -11.03 -2.92
CA GLY A 22 2.11 -10.24 -2.24
C GLY A 22 2.13 -8.77 -2.63
N GLY A 23 1.17 -8.03 -2.09
CA GLY A 23 0.94 -6.63 -2.45
C GLY A 23 0.24 -6.48 -3.80
N PHE A 24 -0.16 -5.26 -4.10
CA PHE A 24 -0.94 -4.92 -5.29
C PHE A 24 -0.16 -4.02 -6.23
N HIS A 25 -0.26 -4.26 -7.50
CA HIS A 25 0.13 -3.34 -8.55
C HIS A 25 -0.86 -2.18 -8.65
N ARG A 26 -0.48 -1.09 -9.33
CA ARG A 26 -1.20 0.18 -9.29
C ARG A 26 -2.59 0.11 -9.91
N TYR A 27 -2.72 -0.47 -11.10
CA TYR A 27 -4.00 -0.69 -11.79
C TYR A 27 -3.89 -1.84 -12.78
N ALA A 28 -5.02 -2.39 -13.21
CA ALA A 28 -5.07 -3.39 -14.26
C ALA A 28 -5.18 -2.73 -15.64
N THR A 29 -4.51 -3.28 -16.65
CA THR A 29 -4.56 -2.80 -18.03
C THR A 29 -5.64 -3.51 -18.86
N ASP A 30 -6.27 -4.54 -18.29
CA ASP A 30 -7.33 -5.32 -18.92
C ASP A 30 -8.56 -5.49 -18.02
N ALA A 31 -9.72 -5.80 -18.62
CA ALA A 31 -10.98 -5.95 -17.92
C ALA A 31 -11.06 -7.21 -17.02
N GLN A 32 -10.13 -8.16 -17.18
CA GLN A 32 -10.06 -9.40 -16.42
C GLN A 32 -9.12 -9.32 -15.21
N TRP A 33 -8.43 -8.18 -15.01
CA TRP A 33 -7.47 -7.92 -13.95
C TRP A 33 -6.22 -8.81 -13.99
N LEU A 34 -5.83 -9.28 -15.18
CA LEU A 34 -4.75 -10.27 -15.37
C LEU A 34 -3.38 -9.61 -15.52
N VAL A 35 -3.30 -8.59 -16.36
CA VAL A 35 -2.03 -7.87 -16.63
C VAL A 35 -2.11 -6.49 -16.00
N PRO A 36 -1.27 -6.18 -15.00
CA PRO A 36 -1.25 -4.87 -14.37
C PRO A 36 -0.24 -3.93 -15.02
N HIS A 37 -0.38 -2.63 -14.75
CA HIS A 37 0.76 -1.72 -14.72
C HIS A 37 1.55 -1.98 -13.44
N PHE A 38 2.83 -2.34 -13.57
CA PHE A 38 3.59 -3.02 -12.52
C PHE A 38 4.11 -2.15 -11.38
N GLU A 39 3.91 -0.84 -11.40
CA GLU A 39 4.18 -0.01 -10.21
C GLU A 39 3.48 -0.55 -8.96
N LYS A 40 4.14 -0.41 -7.81
CA LYS A 40 3.51 -0.70 -6.51
C LYS A 40 3.62 0.55 -5.63
N MET A 41 2.49 1.18 -5.38
CA MET A 41 2.39 2.43 -4.62
C MET A 41 1.98 2.15 -3.17
N LEU A 42 2.57 2.85 -2.22
CA LEU A 42 2.25 2.68 -0.79
C LEU A 42 0.77 2.93 -0.50
N TYR A 43 0.18 3.98 -1.10
CA TYR A 43 -1.23 4.30 -0.91
C TYR A 43 -2.18 3.20 -1.41
N ASN A 44 -1.83 2.48 -2.49
CA ASN A 44 -2.59 1.33 -2.96
C ASN A 44 -2.58 0.20 -1.92
N GLN A 45 -1.38 -0.10 -1.36
CA GLN A 45 -1.25 -1.12 -0.33
C GLN A 45 -2.10 -0.77 0.88
N ALA A 46 -2.04 0.49 1.34
CA ALA A 46 -2.78 0.95 2.51
C ALA A 46 -4.30 0.83 2.31
N GLN A 47 -4.83 1.40 1.23
CA GLN A 47 -6.26 1.41 0.96
C GLN A 47 -6.82 0.00 0.75
N LEU A 48 -6.13 -0.82 -0.05
CA LEU A 48 -6.58 -2.19 -0.33
C LEU A 48 -6.48 -3.07 0.92
N THR A 49 -5.42 -2.94 1.73
CA THR A 49 -5.33 -3.65 3.01
C THR A 49 -6.53 -3.32 3.91
N HIS A 50 -6.83 -2.03 4.09
CA HIS A 50 -7.99 -1.59 4.87
C HIS A 50 -9.29 -2.17 4.33
N LEU A 51 -9.52 -2.08 3.01
CA LEU A 51 -10.73 -2.59 2.37
C LEU A 51 -10.88 -4.10 2.54
N TYR A 52 -9.80 -4.88 2.36
CA TYR A 52 -9.82 -6.33 2.53
C TYR A 52 -10.05 -6.75 3.99
N LEU A 53 -9.49 -6.03 4.96
CA LEU A 53 -9.75 -6.28 6.39
C LEU A 53 -11.21 -6.00 6.74
N ARG A 54 -11.77 -4.88 6.30
CA ARG A 54 -13.18 -4.54 6.52
C ARG A 54 -14.11 -5.55 5.84
N ALA A 55 -13.81 -5.96 4.64
CA ALA A 55 -14.58 -6.98 3.94
C ALA A 55 -14.50 -8.34 4.67
N TYR A 56 -13.33 -8.69 5.21
CA TYR A 56 -13.16 -9.89 6.04
C TYR A 56 -14.01 -9.83 7.31
N GLU A 57 -13.99 -8.73 8.05
CA GLU A 57 -14.83 -8.56 9.25
C GLU A 57 -16.32 -8.73 8.95
N LEU A 58 -16.78 -8.19 7.81
CA LEU A 58 -18.21 -8.22 7.45
C LEU A 58 -18.67 -9.57 6.89
N VAL A 59 -17.81 -10.32 6.22
CA VAL A 59 -18.22 -11.50 5.42
C VAL A 59 -17.53 -12.79 5.88
N GLY A 60 -16.39 -12.70 6.56
CA GLY A 60 -15.64 -13.85 7.10
C GLY A 60 -14.81 -14.65 6.10
N LYS A 61 -14.63 -14.19 4.86
CA LYS A 61 -13.85 -14.92 3.86
C LYS A 61 -12.35 -14.92 4.19
N GLN A 62 -11.78 -16.09 4.50
CA GLN A 62 -10.39 -16.24 4.90
C GLN A 62 -9.39 -15.77 3.84
N ARG A 63 -9.71 -15.91 2.55
CA ARG A 63 -8.87 -15.42 1.47
C ARG A 63 -8.63 -13.90 1.54
N TRP A 64 -9.61 -13.11 1.96
CA TRP A 64 -9.45 -11.66 2.09
C TRP A 64 -8.54 -11.29 3.26
N ARG A 65 -8.65 -12.01 4.38
CA ARG A 65 -7.70 -11.90 5.47
C ARG A 65 -6.27 -12.13 4.99
N ARG A 66 -6.03 -13.23 4.27
CA ARG A 66 -4.70 -13.59 3.77
C ARG A 66 -4.15 -12.62 2.74
N VAL A 67 -5.01 -12.07 1.88
CA VAL A 67 -4.60 -11.04 0.92
C VAL A 67 -4.12 -9.78 1.66
N ALA A 68 -4.84 -9.33 2.70
CA ALA A 68 -4.42 -8.21 3.52
C ALA A 68 -3.09 -8.51 4.26
N GLU A 69 -2.96 -9.69 4.87
CA GLU A 69 -1.71 -10.13 5.50
C GLU A 69 -0.53 -10.12 4.52
N ARG A 70 -0.72 -10.63 3.30
CA ARG A 70 0.32 -10.68 2.27
C ARG A 70 0.68 -9.29 1.74
N ALA A 71 -0.28 -8.37 1.64
CA ALA A 71 0.00 -6.99 1.30
C ALA A 71 0.86 -6.30 2.36
N LEU A 72 0.57 -6.49 3.64
CA LEU A 72 1.38 -5.95 4.73
C LEU A 72 2.76 -6.61 4.85
N GLN A 73 2.85 -7.93 4.62
CA GLN A 73 4.14 -8.62 4.56
C GLN A 73 5.02 -8.10 3.41
N TYR A 74 4.41 -7.79 2.26
CA TYR A 74 5.10 -7.13 1.14
C TYR A 74 5.60 -5.74 1.57
N VAL A 75 4.77 -4.90 2.17
CA VAL A 75 5.16 -3.57 2.64
C VAL A 75 6.29 -3.64 3.66
N ALA A 76 6.20 -4.56 4.62
CA ALA A 76 7.24 -4.74 5.64
C ALA A 76 8.58 -5.20 5.05
N ARG A 77 8.57 -5.98 3.98
CA ARG A 77 9.76 -6.52 3.33
C ARG A 77 10.40 -5.55 2.34
N GLU A 78 9.56 -4.84 1.54
CA GLU A 78 10.05 -4.11 0.36
C GLU A 78 9.95 -2.58 0.52
N MET A 79 9.06 -2.08 1.38
CA MET A 79 8.78 -0.64 1.48
C MET A 79 9.07 -0.04 2.86
N ALA A 80 9.45 -0.83 3.86
CA ALA A 80 9.79 -0.30 5.19
C ALA A 80 11.18 0.34 5.17
N ALA A 81 11.27 1.59 5.60
CA ALA A 81 12.54 2.27 5.82
C ALA A 81 13.16 1.81 7.16
N PRO A 82 14.48 1.63 7.23
CA PRO A 82 15.15 1.21 8.47
C PRO A 82 14.89 2.15 9.66
N GLU A 83 14.71 3.44 9.40
CA GLU A 83 14.47 4.48 10.40
C GLU A 83 13.03 4.52 10.91
N GLY A 84 12.10 3.85 10.23
CA GLY A 84 10.73 3.65 10.72
C GLY A 84 9.58 4.07 9.82
N GLY A 85 9.76 4.89 8.81
CA GLY A 85 8.73 5.24 7.84
C GLY A 85 8.59 4.18 6.72
N PHE A 86 7.69 4.45 5.77
CA PHE A 86 7.51 3.62 4.58
C PHE A 86 7.83 4.43 3.32
N TYR A 87 8.58 3.82 2.42
CA TYR A 87 8.88 4.37 1.09
C TYR A 87 7.65 4.47 0.21
N SER A 88 7.69 5.36 -0.79
CA SER A 88 6.49 5.71 -1.58
C SER A 88 6.12 4.69 -2.65
N ALA A 89 7.07 4.18 -3.42
CA ALA A 89 6.75 3.35 -4.58
C ALA A 89 7.92 2.47 -5.04
N LEU A 90 7.57 1.39 -5.75
CA LEU A 90 8.48 0.68 -6.65
C LEU A 90 8.07 0.95 -8.09
N ASP A 91 9.07 1.17 -8.94
CA ASP A 91 8.89 1.38 -10.38
C ASP A 91 8.31 0.12 -11.06
N ALA A 92 7.63 0.32 -12.18
CA ALA A 92 7.13 -0.75 -13.04
C ALA A 92 8.23 -1.45 -13.83
N GLU A 93 9.32 -0.74 -14.13
CA GLU A 93 10.35 -1.17 -15.06
C GLU A 93 11.62 -1.73 -14.39
N THR A 94 12.22 -2.67 -15.08
CA THR A 94 13.56 -3.15 -14.80
C THR A 94 14.29 -3.30 -16.13
N ASP A 95 15.47 -2.68 -16.28
CA ASP A 95 16.23 -2.63 -17.54
C ASP A 95 15.38 -2.04 -18.70
N ALA A 96 14.59 -1.00 -18.45
CA ALA A 96 13.67 -0.37 -19.40
C ALA A 96 12.61 -1.32 -20.00
N VAL A 97 12.27 -2.38 -19.29
CA VAL A 97 11.21 -3.33 -19.66
C VAL A 97 10.21 -3.42 -18.51
N GLU A 98 8.97 -3.04 -18.79
CA GLU A 98 7.88 -3.11 -17.81
C GLU A 98 7.58 -4.56 -17.41
N GLY A 99 7.37 -4.79 -16.11
CA GLY A 99 7.02 -6.10 -15.56
C GLY A 99 8.13 -7.14 -15.53
N LYS A 100 9.31 -6.87 -16.11
CA LYS A 100 10.41 -7.85 -16.21
C LYS A 100 10.79 -8.51 -14.89
N TYR A 101 10.73 -7.77 -13.79
CA TYR A 101 10.99 -8.29 -12.45
C TYR A 101 9.96 -9.32 -12.00
N TYR A 102 8.68 -9.14 -12.39
CA TYR A 102 7.54 -9.89 -11.84
C TYR A 102 7.13 -11.11 -12.64
N VAL A 103 7.38 -11.12 -13.97
CA VAL A 103 6.87 -12.14 -14.87
C VAL A 103 7.74 -13.39 -14.91
N TRP A 104 7.15 -14.50 -15.36
CA TRP A 104 7.76 -15.82 -15.37
C TRP A 104 7.47 -16.55 -16.68
N THR A 105 8.44 -17.35 -17.15
CA THR A 105 8.16 -18.36 -18.17
C THR A 105 7.77 -19.70 -17.49
N GLU A 106 6.95 -20.49 -18.14
CA GLU A 106 6.60 -21.82 -17.66
C GLU A 106 7.87 -22.69 -17.44
N LYS A 107 8.84 -22.58 -18.34
CA LYS A 107 10.13 -23.29 -18.24
C LYS A 107 10.89 -22.92 -16.96
N GLN A 108 10.90 -21.64 -16.58
CA GLN A 108 11.54 -21.19 -15.33
C GLN A 108 10.85 -21.81 -14.11
N ILE A 109 9.51 -21.73 -14.04
CA ILE A 109 8.74 -22.29 -12.93
C ILE A 109 8.95 -23.80 -12.82
N ARG A 110 8.85 -24.53 -13.92
CA ARG A 110 9.09 -25.98 -13.93
C ARG A 110 10.49 -26.36 -13.46
N ARG A 111 11.50 -25.64 -13.89
CA ARG A 111 12.89 -25.85 -13.44
C ARG A 111 13.05 -25.64 -11.94
N LEU A 112 12.46 -24.58 -11.40
CA LEU A 112 12.62 -24.19 -9.98
C LEU A 112 11.83 -25.07 -9.03
N LEU A 113 10.61 -25.44 -9.42
CA LEU A 113 9.69 -26.18 -8.55
C LEU A 113 9.78 -27.70 -8.72
N GLY A 114 10.36 -28.19 -9.82
CA GLY A 114 10.47 -29.61 -10.07
C GLY A 114 9.11 -30.32 -9.99
N ARG A 115 8.96 -31.27 -9.08
CA ARG A 115 7.70 -32.03 -8.89
C ARG A 115 6.55 -31.14 -8.37
N ALA A 116 6.83 -30.03 -7.71
CA ALA A 116 5.82 -29.10 -7.21
C ALA A 116 5.25 -28.20 -8.32
N ALA A 117 5.78 -28.22 -9.54
CA ALA A 117 5.29 -27.42 -10.64
C ALA A 117 3.87 -27.83 -11.08
N GLU A 118 3.55 -29.12 -11.13
CA GLU A 118 2.21 -29.59 -11.52
C GLU A 118 1.12 -29.15 -10.51
N PRO A 119 1.28 -29.32 -9.18
CA PRO A 119 0.39 -28.73 -8.19
C PRO A 119 0.26 -27.21 -8.33
N PHE A 120 1.37 -26.51 -8.59
CA PHE A 120 1.36 -25.07 -8.80
C PHE A 120 0.50 -24.67 -10.00
N PHE A 121 0.69 -25.30 -11.17
CA PHE A 121 -0.08 -25.00 -12.39
C PHE A 121 -1.55 -25.47 -12.35
N ARG A 122 -1.91 -26.34 -11.43
CA ARG A 122 -3.34 -26.60 -11.15
C ARG A 122 -4.03 -25.42 -10.49
N THR A 123 -3.27 -24.62 -9.74
CA THR A 123 -3.79 -23.46 -9.01
C THR A 123 -3.57 -22.15 -9.76
N PHE A 124 -2.45 -22.02 -10.45
CA PHE A 124 -2.04 -20.80 -11.15
C PHE A 124 -1.83 -21.01 -12.64
N GLN A 125 -2.01 -19.93 -13.38
CA GLN A 125 -1.71 -19.80 -14.80
C GLN A 125 -0.86 -18.56 -15.05
N LEU A 126 -0.37 -18.43 -16.29
CA LEU A 126 0.40 -17.27 -16.75
C LEU A 126 -0.42 -16.51 -17.79
N ALA A 127 -0.76 -15.26 -17.49
CA ALA A 127 -1.31 -14.32 -18.47
C ALA A 127 -0.16 -13.81 -19.36
N PRO A 128 -0.19 -13.98 -20.68
CA PRO A 128 0.92 -13.62 -21.56
C PRO A 128 1.22 -12.11 -21.50
N MET A 129 2.52 -11.80 -21.56
CA MET A 129 3.04 -10.44 -21.71
C MET A 129 3.62 -10.25 -23.10
N LEU A 130 3.29 -9.13 -23.75
CA LEU A 130 3.84 -8.82 -25.08
C LEU A 130 5.30 -8.37 -24.99
N GLU A 131 5.64 -7.64 -23.93
CA GLU A 131 6.95 -7.01 -23.73
C GLU A 131 8.06 -8.00 -23.34
N VAL A 132 7.69 -9.18 -22.86
CA VAL A 132 8.64 -10.24 -22.45
C VAL A 132 8.24 -11.56 -23.08
N GLU A 133 8.89 -11.92 -24.17
CA GLU A 133 8.57 -13.09 -24.97
C GLU A 133 8.53 -14.38 -24.13
N GLY A 134 7.42 -15.12 -24.24
CA GLY A 134 7.21 -16.39 -23.56
C GLY A 134 7.01 -16.30 -22.04
N ALA A 135 6.98 -15.08 -21.48
CA ALA A 135 6.70 -14.88 -20.07
C ALA A 135 5.26 -14.39 -19.84
N GLY A 136 4.81 -14.52 -18.61
CA GLY A 136 3.48 -14.06 -18.22
C GLY A 136 3.36 -13.75 -16.74
N VAL A 137 2.24 -13.10 -16.41
CA VAL A 137 1.84 -12.72 -15.06
C VAL A 137 1.14 -13.89 -14.38
N VAL A 138 1.58 -14.25 -13.19
CA VAL A 138 0.95 -15.32 -12.41
C VAL A 138 -0.41 -14.88 -11.91
N HIS A 139 -1.45 -15.63 -12.21
CA HIS A 139 -2.81 -15.42 -11.72
C HIS A 139 -3.49 -16.75 -11.35
N VAL A 140 -4.59 -16.72 -10.63
CA VAL A 140 -5.32 -17.95 -10.25
C VAL A 140 -6.03 -18.54 -11.46
N ALA A 141 -5.81 -19.82 -11.71
CA ALA A 141 -6.48 -20.58 -12.77
C ALA A 141 -8.00 -20.64 -12.54
N GLY A 142 -8.78 -20.31 -13.58
CA GLY A 142 -10.24 -20.28 -13.49
C GLY A 142 -10.82 -19.11 -12.70
N GLY A 143 -10.01 -18.09 -12.45
CA GLY A 143 -10.46 -16.79 -11.89
C GLY A 143 -11.01 -16.88 -10.47
N SER A 144 -11.92 -15.97 -10.13
CA SER A 144 -12.47 -15.81 -8.78
C SER A 144 -13.19 -17.06 -8.22
N GLY A 145 -13.74 -17.92 -9.10
CA GLY A 145 -14.40 -19.16 -8.67
C GLY A 145 -13.45 -20.19 -8.04
N ARG A 146 -12.16 -20.13 -8.35
CA ARG A 146 -11.11 -21.00 -7.79
C ARG A 146 -10.18 -20.28 -6.81
N ALA A 147 -10.35 -18.99 -6.59
CA ALA A 147 -9.55 -18.23 -5.63
C ALA A 147 -9.59 -18.85 -4.22
N ALA A 148 -10.70 -19.45 -3.84
CA ALA A 148 -10.85 -20.15 -2.58
C ALA A 148 -9.79 -21.26 -2.39
N ALA A 149 -9.55 -22.08 -3.42
CA ALA A 149 -8.54 -23.15 -3.34
C ALA A 149 -7.11 -22.63 -3.15
N ALA A 150 -6.82 -21.45 -3.72
CA ALA A 150 -5.50 -20.82 -3.62
C ALA A 150 -5.25 -20.11 -2.30
N PHE A 151 -6.32 -19.64 -1.63
CA PHE A 151 -6.22 -18.73 -0.49
C PHE A 151 -6.96 -19.17 0.78
N ASP A 152 -8.10 -19.88 0.70
CA ASP A 152 -8.84 -20.22 1.92
C ASP A 152 -8.16 -21.38 2.69
N ALA A 153 -7.50 -22.29 1.99
CA ALA A 153 -6.72 -23.38 2.57
C ALA A 153 -5.54 -23.78 1.65
N PRO A 154 -4.53 -22.90 1.44
CA PRO A 154 -3.36 -23.30 0.67
C PRO A 154 -2.65 -24.43 1.41
N GLY A 155 -2.32 -25.51 0.69
CA GLY A 155 -1.45 -26.54 1.25
C GLY A 155 -0.02 -25.99 1.43
N ASP A 156 0.74 -26.61 2.33
CA ASP A 156 2.14 -26.22 2.62
C ASP A 156 2.99 -26.22 1.35
N ASP A 157 2.75 -27.15 0.44
CA ASP A 157 3.45 -27.23 -0.86
C ASP A 157 3.27 -25.98 -1.71
N LEU A 158 2.08 -25.38 -1.70
CA LEU A 158 1.81 -24.16 -2.48
C LEU A 158 2.52 -22.94 -1.90
N GLU A 159 2.54 -22.83 -0.59
CA GLU A 159 3.25 -21.75 0.09
C GLU A 159 4.77 -21.90 -0.08
N GLN A 160 5.29 -23.12 -0.01
CA GLN A 160 6.70 -23.41 -0.27
C GLN A 160 7.09 -23.12 -1.73
N ALA A 161 6.20 -23.42 -2.70
CA ALA A 161 6.40 -23.05 -4.10
C ALA A 161 6.50 -21.53 -4.28
N ARG A 162 5.59 -20.76 -3.66
CA ARG A 162 5.64 -19.29 -3.68
C ARG A 162 6.94 -18.74 -3.08
N GLN A 163 7.36 -19.25 -1.93
CA GLN A 163 8.62 -18.84 -1.28
C GLN A 163 9.84 -19.17 -2.14
N THR A 164 9.83 -20.27 -2.85
CA THR A 164 10.90 -20.64 -3.77
C THR A 164 10.97 -19.67 -4.94
N LEU A 165 9.84 -19.33 -5.56
CA LEU A 165 9.77 -18.33 -6.62
C LEU A 165 10.15 -16.93 -6.11
N LEU A 166 9.72 -16.55 -4.92
CA LEU A 166 10.06 -15.24 -4.33
C LEU A 166 11.57 -15.12 -4.10
N ARG A 167 12.22 -16.14 -3.56
CA ARG A 167 13.68 -16.16 -3.37
C ARG A 167 14.44 -16.05 -4.69
N GLU A 168 14.01 -16.74 -5.73
CA GLU A 168 14.61 -16.61 -7.06
C GLU A 168 14.38 -15.23 -7.65
N ARG A 169 13.18 -14.68 -7.50
CA ARG A 169 12.87 -13.32 -7.95
C ARG A 169 13.73 -12.27 -7.28
N SER A 170 14.00 -12.40 -5.98
CA SER A 170 14.82 -11.45 -5.23
C SER A 170 16.28 -11.37 -5.70
N GLN A 171 16.74 -12.33 -6.51
CA GLN A 171 18.06 -12.30 -7.14
C GLN A 171 18.10 -11.58 -8.48
N ARG A 172 16.92 -11.22 -9.02
CA ARG A 172 16.85 -10.40 -10.24
C ARG A 172 17.24 -8.96 -9.92
N ARG A 173 17.64 -8.20 -10.96
CA ARG A 173 17.78 -6.75 -10.80
C ARG A 173 16.48 -6.15 -10.26
N TYR A 174 16.59 -5.45 -9.13
CA TYR A 174 15.44 -4.90 -8.44
C TYR A 174 14.92 -3.65 -9.17
N PRO A 175 13.59 -3.41 -9.24
CA PRO A 175 13.03 -2.17 -9.77
C PRO A 175 13.53 -0.97 -8.96
N LEU A 176 13.48 0.23 -9.56
CA LEU A 176 13.85 1.44 -8.85
C LEU A 176 12.90 1.67 -7.68
N LEU A 177 13.47 1.81 -6.48
CA LEU A 177 12.74 2.20 -5.29
C LEU A 177 12.68 3.73 -5.22
N ASP A 178 11.47 4.29 -5.22
CA ASP A 178 11.26 5.69 -4.84
C ASP A 178 11.29 5.80 -3.32
N ASP A 179 12.42 6.21 -2.80
CA ASP A 179 12.77 6.26 -1.37
C ASP A 179 12.16 7.46 -0.63
N LYS A 180 11.28 8.22 -1.26
CA LYS A 180 10.53 9.28 -0.58
C LYS A 180 9.60 8.69 0.49
N ILE A 181 9.61 9.30 1.66
CA ILE A 181 8.64 9.03 2.73
C ILE A 181 7.63 10.16 2.71
N ILE A 182 6.42 9.92 2.20
CA ILE A 182 5.37 10.92 2.03
C ILE A 182 4.44 10.87 3.23
N THR A 183 4.19 12.01 3.87
CA THR A 183 3.42 12.10 5.12
C THR A 183 2.01 11.52 4.98
N ALA A 184 1.24 11.94 3.99
CA ALA A 184 -0.13 11.44 3.75
C ALA A 184 -0.15 9.92 3.56
N TRP A 185 0.73 9.37 2.74
CA TRP A 185 0.76 7.94 2.45
C TRP A 185 1.21 7.10 3.66
N ASN A 186 2.10 7.65 4.47
CA ASN A 186 2.46 7.04 5.75
C ASN A 186 1.30 7.08 6.74
N GLY A 187 0.53 8.18 6.80
CA GLY A 187 -0.70 8.25 7.58
C GLY A 187 -1.69 7.12 7.21
N MET A 188 -1.93 6.93 5.91
CA MET A 188 -2.77 5.83 5.40
C MET A 188 -2.23 4.44 5.79
N MET A 189 -0.90 4.23 5.69
CA MET A 189 -0.29 2.94 6.03
C MET A 189 -0.28 2.70 7.55
N ILE A 190 -0.14 3.75 8.37
CA ILE A 190 -0.30 3.67 9.83
C ILE A 190 -1.72 3.17 10.15
N ALA A 191 -2.76 3.76 9.53
CA ALA A 191 -4.14 3.31 9.71
C ALA A 191 -4.32 1.83 9.31
N ALA A 192 -3.80 1.42 8.15
CA ALA A 192 -3.91 0.04 7.66
C ALA A 192 -3.21 -0.96 8.60
N CYS A 193 -2.01 -0.64 9.09
CA CYS A 193 -1.28 -1.47 10.05
C CYS A 193 -1.99 -1.54 11.41
N ALA A 194 -2.49 -0.42 11.92
CA ALA A 194 -3.23 -0.35 13.18
C ALA A 194 -4.52 -1.18 13.12
N GLU A 195 -5.26 -1.09 12.01
CA GLU A 195 -6.44 -1.91 11.78
C GLU A 195 -6.11 -3.40 11.65
N ALA A 196 -5.04 -3.73 10.96
CA ALA A 196 -4.57 -5.12 10.86
C ALA A 196 -4.22 -5.69 12.25
N TYR A 197 -3.58 -4.90 13.12
CA TYR A 197 -3.36 -5.31 14.52
C TYR A 197 -4.69 -5.54 15.26
N ARG A 198 -5.64 -4.63 15.13
CA ARG A 198 -6.96 -4.75 15.76
C ARG A 198 -7.72 -6.00 15.31
N VAL A 199 -7.71 -6.30 14.01
CA VAL A 199 -8.49 -7.40 13.40
C VAL A 199 -7.79 -8.75 13.52
N LEU A 200 -6.46 -8.78 13.40
CA LEU A 200 -5.68 -10.01 13.31
C LEU A 200 -4.89 -10.33 14.59
N GLY A 201 -4.68 -9.36 15.47
CA GLY A 201 -3.94 -9.52 16.71
C GLY A 201 -2.42 -9.64 16.57
N HIS A 202 -1.86 -9.42 15.38
CA HIS A 202 -0.44 -9.62 15.12
C HIS A 202 0.40 -8.41 15.54
N GLN A 203 1.22 -8.55 16.56
CA GLN A 203 2.08 -7.50 17.16
C GLN A 203 3.00 -6.77 16.14
N PRO A 204 3.61 -7.44 15.16
CA PRO A 204 4.47 -6.74 14.18
C PRO A 204 3.75 -5.61 13.42
N PHE A 205 2.43 -5.71 13.20
CA PHE A 205 1.66 -4.65 12.53
C PHE A 205 1.49 -3.42 13.44
N ARG A 206 1.23 -3.64 14.73
CA ARG A 206 1.23 -2.57 15.72
C ARG A 206 2.58 -1.84 15.77
N GLU A 207 3.66 -2.61 15.90
CA GLU A 207 5.01 -2.05 15.98
C GLU A 207 5.36 -1.25 14.72
N ALA A 208 4.96 -1.73 13.53
CA ALA A 208 5.17 -1.02 12.27
C ALA A 208 4.41 0.32 12.25
N ALA A 209 3.14 0.33 12.67
CA ALA A 209 2.34 1.56 12.79
C ALA A 209 2.94 2.55 13.79
N GLU A 210 3.34 2.08 14.97
CA GLU A 210 3.94 2.93 16.01
C GLU A 210 5.28 3.52 15.56
N ARG A 211 6.16 2.72 14.91
CA ARG A 211 7.44 3.23 14.36
C ARG A 211 7.21 4.28 13.30
N ALA A 212 6.28 4.07 12.38
CA ALA A 212 5.97 5.04 11.33
C ALA A 212 5.37 6.34 11.90
N ALA A 213 4.47 6.24 12.90
CA ALA A 213 3.90 7.40 13.59
C ALA A 213 4.99 8.23 14.30
N VAL A 214 5.90 7.56 15.01
CA VAL A 214 7.05 8.22 15.65
C VAL A 214 7.97 8.87 14.62
N PHE A 215 8.23 8.19 13.50
CA PHE A 215 9.07 8.72 12.43
C PHE A 215 8.47 10.01 11.85
N VAL A 216 7.19 10.03 11.49
CA VAL A 216 6.52 11.22 10.96
C VAL A 216 6.54 12.35 11.99
N ALA A 217 6.18 12.07 13.25
CA ALA A 217 6.19 13.06 14.31
C ALA A 217 7.57 13.67 14.56
N ARG A 218 8.64 12.88 14.43
CA ARG A 218 10.01 13.33 14.70
C ARG A 218 10.69 14.01 13.51
N HIS A 219 10.47 13.52 12.31
CA HIS A 219 11.25 13.91 11.13
C HIS A 219 10.45 14.75 10.11
N LEU A 220 9.13 14.69 10.15
CA LEU A 220 8.23 15.41 9.24
C LEU A 220 7.38 16.46 9.94
N SER A 221 7.62 16.74 11.24
CA SER A 221 7.02 17.85 11.97
C SER A 221 8.06 18.90 12.34
N THR A 222 7.68 20.16 12.27
CA THR A 222 8.50 21.28 12.80
C THR A 222 8.30 21.43 14.30
N SER A 223 9.14 22.24 14.96
CA SER A 223 8.98 22.61 16.38
C SER A 223 7.64 23.29 16.69
N GLU A 224 7.02 23.91 15.70
CA GLU A 224 5.72 24.59 15.79
C GLU A 224 4.53 23.65 15.47
N GLY A 225 4.80 22.37 15.20
CA GLY A 225 3.80 21.38 14.88
C GLY A 225 3.32 21.37 13.42
N ALA A 226 3.94 22.17 12.53
CA ALA A 226 3.63 22.11 11.12
C ALA A 226 4.20 20.85 10.47
N LEU A 227 3.41 20.20 9.60
CA LEU A 227 3.88 19.03 8.86
C LEU A 227 4.62 19.44 7.59
N LYS A 228 5.64 18.66 7.27
CA LYS A 228 6.31 18.62 5.96
C LYS A 228 5.73 17.49 5.11
N ARG A 229 5.78 17.69 3.79
CA ARG A 229 5.19 16.74 2.85
C ARG A 229 6.02 15.48 2.67
N VAL A 230 7.34 15.62 2.52
CA VAL A 230 8.22 14.52 2.15
C VAL A 230 9.51 14.54 2.91
N TYR A 231 10.00 13.36 3.26
CA TYR A 231 11.34 13.12 3.79
C TYR A 231 12.13 12.21 2.84
N ARG A 232 13.44 12.50 2.70
CA ARG A 232 14.40 11.59 2.06
C ARG A 232 15.56 11.32 3.01
N LEU A 233 16.07 10.10 2.96
CA LEU A 233 17.28 9.74 3.70
C LEU A 233 18.52 10.39 3.08
N ASP A 234 19.53 10.67 3.91
CA ASP A 234 20.81 11.17 3.45
C ASP A 234 21.52 10.13 2.58
N GLY A 235 22.13 10.59 1.48
CA GLY A 235 22.98 9.76 0.62
C GLY A 235 22.56 9.65 -0.83
N VAL A 236 21.36 10.10 -1.21
CA VAL A 236 20.91 10.10 -2.60
C VAL A 236 20.54 11.51 -3.05
N ARG A 237 21.28 12.03 -4.04
CA ARG A 237 21.02 13.27 -4.81
C ARG A 237 20.28 14.39 -4.06
N GLY A 238 20.99 15.25 -3.35
CA GLY A 238 20.48 16.54 -2.92
C GLY A 238 20.22 16.73 -1.43
N GLY A 239 20.85 15.98 -0.56
CA GLY A 239 20.77 16.10 0.90
C GLY A 239 19.47 15.52 1.48
N GLY A 240 19.56 14.81 2.59
CA GLY A 240 18.43 14.25 3.31
C GLY A 240 17.60 15.30 4.05
N GLY A 241 16.50 14.84 4.66
CA GLY A 241 15.65 15.66 5.49
C GLY A 241 14.28 15.92 4.92
N ALA A 242 13.48 16.65 5.73
CA ALA A 242 12.12 17.02 5.39
C ALA A 242 12.09 18.22 4.43
N LYS A 243 11.26 18.11 3.39
CA LYS A 243 11.11 19.15 2.36
C LYS A 243 9.63 19.43 2.10
N TYR A 244 9.38 20.64 1.62
CA TYR A 244 8.06 21.16 1.26
C TYR A 244 7.08 21.17 2.43
N ASP A 245 6.26 22.20 2.50
CA ASP A 245 5.19 22.29 3.48
C ASP A 245 4.09 21.27 3.13
N GLY A 246 3.52 20.66 4.18
CA GLY A 246 2.44 19.72 4.03
C GLY A 246 1.19 20.39 3.46
N TYR A 247 0.48 19.66 2.60
CA TYR A 247 -0.86 20.00 2.14
C TYR A 247 -1.92 19.45 3.09
N LEU A 248 -3.17 19.83 2.89
CA LEU A 248 -4.30 19.31 3.67
C LEU A 248 -4.30 17.78 3.80
N GLU A 249 -4.01 17.06 2.71
CA GLU A 249 -3.97 15.60 2.71
C GLU A 249 -2.95 15.02 3.69
N ASP A 250 -1.80 15.71 3.90
CA ASP A 250 -0.77 15.25 4.82
C ASP A 250 -1.26 15.30 6.28
N TYR A 251 -1.97 16.37 6.64
CA TYR A 251 -2.56 16.51 7.96
C TYR A 251 -3.73 15.57 8.17
N ALA A 252 -4.66 15.51 7.20
CA ALA A 252 -5.87 14.71 7.29
C ALA A 252 -5.56 13.21 7.42
N HIS A 253 -4.74 12.66 6.54
CA HIS A 253 -4.39 11.24 6.59
C HIS A 253 -3.49 10.89 7.78
N PHE A 254 -2.59 11.78 8.21
CA PHE A 254 -1.79 11.50 9.39
C PHE A 254 -2.63 11.53 10.66
N ALA A 255 -3.53 12.50 10.82
CA ALA A 255 -4.48 12.56 11.94
C ALA A 255 -5.37 11.30 11.98
N ASP A 256 -5.95 10.90 10.85
CA ASP A 256 -6.77 9.68 10.72
C ASP A 256 -5.97 8.41 11.09
N GLY A 257 -4.72 8.32 10.63
CA GLY A 257 -3.82 7.23 11.00
C GLY A 257 -3.56 7.15 12.51
N LEU A 258 -3.35 8.30 13.15
CA LEU A 258 -3.14 8.39 14.60
C LEU A 258 -4.40 8.05 15.40
N VAL A 259 -5.59 8.51 14.97
CA VAL A 259 -6.87 8.15 15.58
C VAL A 259 -7.12 6.65 15.48
N THR A 260 -6.85 6.06 14.30
CA THR A 260 -6.97 4.61 14.10
C THR A 260 -5.98 3.84 14.99
N LEU A 261 -4.75 4.33 15.12
CA LEU A 261 -3.73 3.73 15.99
C LEU A 261 -4.12 3.83 17.47
N TYR A 262 -4.70 4.96 17.90
CA TYR A 262 -5.28 5.10 19.24
C TYR A 262 -6.41 4.08 19.47
N ALA A 263 -7.36 3.99 18.55
CA ALA A 263 -8.48 3.06 18.65
C ALA A 263 -8.02 1.58 18.75
N ALA A 264 -6.93 1.23 18.07
CA ALA A 264 -6.38 -0.11 18.08
C ALA A 264 -5.54 -0.45 19.33
N THR A 265 -4.91 0.56 19.98
CA THR A 265 -3.93 0.34 21.04
C THR A 265 -4.38 0.85 22.42
N GLY A 266 -5.33 1.79 22.47
CA GLY A 266 -5.71 2.53 23.68
C GLY A 266 -4.64 3.50 24.20
N ALA A 267 -3.53 3.68 23.48
CA ALA A 267 -2.41 4.48 23.94
C ALA A 267 -2.69 5.98 23.71
N ARG A 268 -3.01 6.71 24.77
CA ARG A 268 -3.49 8.10 24.82
C ARG A 268 -2.57 9.08 24.05
N ARG A 269 -1.26 8.83 24.02
CA ARG A 269 -0.29 9.65 23.28
C ARG A 269 -0.66 9.84 21.81
N TRP A 270 -1.30 8.84 21.18
CA TRP A 270 -1.68 8.93 19.78
C TRP A 270 -2.88 9.83 19.56
N LEU A 271 -3.84 9.83 20.50
CA LEU A 271 -4.95 10.77 20.47
C LEU A 271 -4.48 12.22 20.72
N GLU A 272 -3.57 12.42 21.65
CA GLU A 272 -2.99 13.73 21.95
C GLU A 272 -2.25 14.29 20.71
N LEU A 273 -1.45 13.46 20.05
CA LEU A 273 -0.77 13.85 18.81
C LEU A 273 -1.77 14.10 17.66
N ALA A 274 -2.81 13.26 17.51
CA ALA A 274 -3.86 13.46 16.50
C ALA A 274 -4.58 14.79 16.69
N THR A 275 -4.91 15.14 17.94
CA THR A 275 -5.53 16.43 18.29
C THR A 275 -4.63 17.61 17.90
N ALA A 276 -3.34 17.53 18.24
CA ALA A 276 -2.39 18.59 17.88
C ALA A 276 -2.26 18.76 16.35
N VAL A 277 -2.25 17.66 15.59
CA VAL A 277 -2.23 17.69 14.11
C VAL A 277 -3.53 18.27 13.56
N ALA A 278 -4.69 17.89 14.11
CA ALA A 278 -5.99 18.42 13.71
C ALA A 278 -6.11 19.93 14.00
N ASP A 279 -5.63 20.41 15.15
CA ASP A 279 -5.59 21.84 15.47
C ASP A 279 -4.75 22.62 14.45
N GLN A 280 -3.58 22.10 14.08
CA GLN A 280 -2.74 22.69 13.04
C GLN A 280 -3.43 22.66 11.66
N MET A 281 -4.18 21.61 11.36
CA MET A 281 -4.98 21.51 10.12
C MET A 281 -6.05 22.60 10.06
N VAL A 282 -6.78 22.83 11.14
CA VAL A 282 -7.80 23.89 11.22
C VAL A 282 -7.14 25.27 11.09
N ILE A 283 -6.07 25.54 11.82
CA ILE A 283 -5.36 26.84 11.78
C ILE A 283 -4.88 27.18 10.36
N ARG A 284 -4.40 26.20 9.58
CA ARG A 284 -3.72 26.45 8.31
C ARG A 284 -4.62 26.40 7.09
N PHE A 285 -5.69 25.61 7.15
CA PHE A 285 -6.45 25.28 5.95
C PHE A 285 -7.93 25.62 6.02
N TRP A 286 -8.48 25.88 7.21
CA TRP A 286 -9.91 26.14 7.35
C TRP A 286 -10.31 27.47 6.70
N ASP A 287 -11.39 27.44 5.92
CA ASP A 287 -12.05 28.64 5.39
C ASP A 287 -13.12 29.12 6.36
N VAL A 288 -12.85 30.23 7.03
CA VAL A 288 -13.75 30.81 8.04
C VAL A 288 -15.02 31.44 7.43
N GLU A 289 -15.00 31.78 6.15
CA GLU A 289 -16.12 32.45 5.48
C GLU A 289 -17.09 31.43 4.86
N ALA A 290 -16.58 30.48 4.07
CA ALA A 290 -17.38 29.54 3.30
C ALA A 290 -17.37 28.10 3.84
N GLY A 291 -16.59 27.83 4.89
CA GLY A 291 -16.41 26.49 5.44
C GLY A 291 -15.59 25.56 4.55
N GLY A 292 -15.25 24.39 5.09
CA GLY A 292 -14.36 23.43 4.43
C GLY A 292 -12.90 23.87 4.46
N PHE A 293 -12.03 23.02 3.89
CA PHE A 293 -10.59 23.24 3.95
C PHE A 293 -10.03 23.54 2.57
N TYR A 294 -9.15 24.54 2.49
CA TYR A 294 -8.29 24.72 1.32
C TYR A 294 -7.25 23.61 1.24
N TYR A 295 -6.84 23.23 0.03
CA TYR A 295 -5.82 22.20 -0.17
C TYR A 295 -4.42 22.65 0.29
N SER A 296 -4.10 23.95 0.11
CA SER A 296 -2.82 24.56 0.48
C SER A 296 -3.01 25.59 1.60
N GLN A 297 -1.99 25.75 2.44
CA GLN A 297 -1.97 26.79 3.49
C GLN A 297 -1.91 28.20 2.88
N GLU A 298 -2.26 29.20 3.68
CA GLU A 298 -2.15 30.61 3.31
C GLU A 298 -0.67 31.05 3.24
N GLY A 299 -0.36 32.00 2.34
CA GLY A 299 0.97 32.61 2.25
C GLY A 299 1.99 31.87 1.37
N GLY A 300 1.59 30.85 0.63
CA GLY A 300 2.40 30.26 -0.44
C GLY A 300 2.55 31.25 -1.61
N ASN A 301 3.71 31.89 -1.72
CA ASN A 301 3.95 32.96 -2.70
C ASN A 301 3.83 32.55 -4.19
N ASP A 302 3.76 31.23 -4.45
CA ASP A 302 3.76 30.69 -5.82
C ASP A 302 2.36 30.27 -6.30
N LEU A 303 1.31 30.43 -5.46
CA LEU A 303 -0.04 29.99 -5.82
C LEU A 303 -0.89 31.18 -6.29
N ILE A 304 -1.41 31.09 -7.50
CA ILE A 304 -2.33 32.08 -8.06
C ILE A 304 -3.69 32.04 -7.32
N VAL A 305 -4.13 30.84 -6.88
CA VAL A 305 -5.40 30.63 -6.16
C VAL A 305 -5.30 29.42 -5.23
N ARG A 306 -5.92 29.51 -4.06
CA ARG A 306 -6.14 28.35 -3.18
C ARG A 306 -7.40 27.62 -3.62
N VAL A 307 -7.27 26.30 -3.83
CA VAL A 307 -8.40 25.45 -4.24
C VAL A 307 -8.92 24.64 -3.05
N LYS A 308 -10.20 24.31 -3.09
CA LYS A 308 -10.82 23.29 -2.22
C LYS A 308 -11.16 22.10 -3.09
N ASP A 309 -10.49 20.98 -2.84
CA ASP A 309 -10.75 19.73 -3.55
C ASP A 309 -11.67 18.84 -2.72
N ALA A 310 -12.85 18.56 -3.26
CA ALA A 310 -13.84 17.67 -2.66
C ALA A 310 -14.04 16.38 -3.47
N THR A 311 -13.21 16.17 -4.51
CA THR A 311 -13.35 15.05 -5.44
C THR A 311 -12.35 13.95 -5.11
N ASP A 312 -12.84 12.70 -5.00
CA ASP A 312 -11.97 11.54 -4.90
C ASP A 312 -11.21 11.30 -6.22
N SER A 313 -9.95 10.91 -6.10
CA SER A 313 -9.10 10.50 -7.22
C SER A 313 -8.52 9.09 -6.93
N ALA A 314 -7.21 8.89 -7.12
CA ALA A 314 -6.53 7.70 -6.62
C ALA A 314 -6.49 7.65 -5.08
N LEU A 315 -6.63 8.81 -4.44
CA LEU A 315 -6.79 8.96 -2.99
C LEU A 315 -8.17 9.55 -2.68
N PRO A 316 -8.74 9.25 -1.50
CA PRO A 316 -9.90 9.97 -1.00
C PRO A 316 -9.63 11.47 -0.92
N SER A 317 -10.64 12.28 -1.18
CA SER A 317 -10.54 13.73 -1.01
C SER A 317 -10.05 14.08 0.38
N ALA A 318 -9.05 14.95 0.46
CA ALA A 318 -8.49 15.42 1.73
C ALA A 318 -9.57 16.09 2.62
N ASN A 319 -10.52 16.82 2.01
CA ASN A 319 -11.67 17.37 2.72
C ASN A 319 -12.56 16.29 3.31
N ALA A 320 -12.84 15.20 2.57
CA ALA A 320 -13.65 14.10 3.09
C ALA A 320 -12.96 13.38 4.27
N VAL A 321 -11.65 13.24 4.24
CA VAL A 321 -10.88 12.65 5.35
C VAL A 321 -10.82 13.60 6.54
N ALA A 322 -10.62 14.91 6.32
CA ALA A 322 -10.50 15.92 7.37
C ALA A 322 -11.79 16.10 8.21
N VAL A 323 -12.97 15.83 7.64
CA VAL A 323 -14.26 15.98 8.35
C VAL A 323 -14.75 14.69 9.01
N ARG A 324 -14.10 13.57 8.78
CA ARG A 324 -14.40 12.27 9.39
C ARG A 324 -13.83 12.17 10.80
#